data_5125937c9b02fc1192f656bb1b6148c1
#
_entry.id   5125937c9b02fc1192f656bb1b6148c1
#
_cell.length_a   1.000
_cell.length_b   1.000
_cell.length_c   1.000
_cell.angle_alpha   90.00
_cell.angle_beta   90.00
_cell.angle_gamma   90.00
#
_symmetry.space_group_name_H-M   'P 1'
#
loop_
_entity.id
_entity.type
_entity.pdbx_description
1 polymer ?
#
loop_
_entity_poly.entity_id
_entity_poly.type
_entity_poly.pdbx_seq_one_letter_code
_entity_poly.pdbx_strand_id
1 'polypeptide(L)' 'TGATQVISYIVRPGDTLWSYASSITPAGQDVSETVDELISLNNLESGALRAGQRLIVPAE' A
#
# COMPACT_ATOMS: atom_id res chain seq x y z
N THR A 1 -12.27 15.87 -11.81
CA THR A 1 -12.83 15.45 -10.77
C THR A 1 -12.45 14.06 -10.27
N GLY A 2 -12.25 13.88 -9.07
CA GLY A 2 -12.00 12.62 -8.48
C GLY A 2 -10.67 11.99 -8.77
N ALA A 3 -9.71 12.75 -9.23
CA ALA A 3 -8.38 12.20 -9.40
C ALA A 3 -7.83 11.84 -8.03
N THR A 4 -7.50 10.59 -7.84
CA THR A 4 -6.91 10.16 -6.59
C THR A 4 -5.44 10.50 -6.58
N GLN A 5 -5.01 11.19 -5.55
CA GLN A 5 -3.60 11.47 -5.38
C GLN A 5 -2.92 10.25 -4.82
N VAL A 6 -1.73 9.98 -5.30
CA VAL A 6 -0.95 8.85 -4.84
C VAL A 6 0.47 9.30 -4.51
N ILE A 7 1.10 8.54 -3.64
CA ILE A 7 2.49 8.74 -3.26
C ILE A 7 3.24 7.48 -3.60
N SER A 8 4.40 7.65 -4.21
CA SER A 8 5.28 6.53 -4.53
C SER A 8 6.31 6.37 -3.42
N TYR A 9 6.42 5.17 -2.91
CA TYR A 9 7.46 4.83 -1.93
C TYR A 9 8.40 3.80 -2.53
N ILE A 10 9.65 3.82 -2.09
CA ILE A 10 10.58 2.75 -2.43
C ILE A 10 10.63 1.81 -1.24
N VAL A 11 10.30 0.56 -1.47
CA VAL A 11 10.27 -0.45 -0.41
C VAL A 11 11.67 -0.70 0.10
N ARG A 12 11.84 -0.69 1.41
CA ARG A 12 13.11 -0.96 2.06
C ARG A 12 13.15 -2.40 2.55
N PRO A 13 14.33 -2.96 2.76
CA PRO A 13 14.42 -4.32 3.30
C PRO A 13 13.68 -4.43 4.62
N GLY A 14 12.88 -5.46 4.75
CA GLY A 14 12.09 -5.69 5.95
C GLY A 14 10.70 -5.06 5.95
N ASP A 15 10.41 -4.19 5.00
CA ASP A 15 9.08 -3.60 4.90
C ASP A 15 8.08 -4.64 4.40
N THR A 16 6.85 -4.55 4.90
CA THR A 16 5.79 -5.44 4.47
C THR A 16 4.60 -4.62 3.98
N LEU A 17 3.78 -5.24 3.16
CA LEU A 17 2.58 -4.58 2.68
C LEU A 17 1.64 -4.23 3.83
N TRP A 18 1.58 -5.11 4.83
CA TRP A 18 0.76 -4.86 6.01
C TRP A 18 1.20 -3.59 6.74
N SER A 19 2.51 -3.37 6.84
CA SER A 19 3.00 -2.18 7.53
C SER A 19 2.63 -0.90 6.79
N TYR A 20 2.66 -0.90 5.47
CA TYR A 20 2.20 0.25 4.70
C TYR A 20 0.69 0.44 4.85
N ALA A 21 -0.07 -0.63 4.74
CA ALA A 21 -1.51 -0.57 4.87
C ALA A 21 -1.92 -0.07 6.26
N SER A 22 -1.25 -0.55 7.29
CA SER A 22 -1.53 -0.16 8.66
C SER A 22 -1.34 1.33 8.88
N SER A 23 -0.33 1.92 8.23
CA SER A 23 -0.03 3.33 8.41
C SER A 23 -1.06 4.24 7.75
N ILE A 24 -1.81 3.76 6.78
CA ILE A 24 -2.80 4.57 6.07
C ILE A 24 -4.24 4.19 6.40
N THR A 25 -4.47 3.11 7.13
CA THR A 25 -5.83 2.70 7.48
C THR A 25 -6.30 3.51 8.68
N PRO A 26 -7.43 4.22 8.56
CA PRO A 26 -7.96 4.96 9.70
C PRO A 26 -8.36 4.04 10.84
N ALA A 27 -8.37 4.59 12.03
CA ALA A 27 -8.80 3.84 13.21
C ALA A 27 -10.22 3.33 13.01
N GLY A 28 -10.46 2.10 13.36
CA GLY A 28 -11.77 1.49 13.24
C GLY A 28 -12.03 0.81 11.91
N GLN A 29 -11.10 0.92 10.96
CA GLN A 29 -11.24 0.24 9.68
C GLN A 29 -10.32 -0.96 9.61
N ASP A 30 -10.64 -1.86 8.68
CA ASP A 30 -9.97 -3.13 8.55
C ASP A 30 -8.71 -2.98 7.69
N VAL A 31 -7.56 -3.27 8.27
CA VAL A 31 -6.28 -3.17 7.57
C VAL A 31 -6.23 -4.14 6.39
N SER A 32 -6.87 -5.30 6.50
CA SER A 32 -6.85 -6.27 5.41
C SER A 32 -7.53 -5.74 4.15
N GLU A 33 -8.53 -4.89 4.29
CA GLU A 33 -9.15 -4.25 3.12
C GLU A 33 -8.17 -3.29 2.46
N THR A 34 -7.40 -2.57 3.25
CA THR A 34 -6.38 -1.69 2.72
C THR A 34 -5.28 -2.47 2.01
N VAL A 35 -4.90 -3.61 2.56
CA VAL A 35 -3.93 -4.48 1.90
C VAL A 35 -4.43 -4.90 0.51
N ASP A 36 -5.69 -5.32 0.43
CA ASP A 36 -6.28 -5.71 -0.85
C ASP A 36 -6.29 -4.55 -1.84
N GLU A 37 -6.57 -3.37 -1.35
CA GLU A 37 -6.58 -2.16 -2.15
C GLU A 37 -5.19 -1.86 -2.72
N LEU A 38 -4.16 -2.01 -1.89
CA LEU A 38 -2.79 -1.79 -2.33
C LEU A 38 -2.35 -2.84 -3.36
N ILE A 39 -2.75 -4.08 -3.16
CA ILE A 39 -2.45 -5.14 -4.11
C ILE A 39 -3.06 -4.80 -5.47
N SER A 40 -4.31 -4.37 -5.46
CA SER A 40 -5.01 -4.00 -6.69
C SER A 40 -4.39 -2.80 -7.37
N LEU A 41 -4.08 -1.77 -6.58
CA LEU A 41 -3.55 -0.52 -7.10
C LEU A 41 -2.17 -0.72 -7.73
N ASN A 42 -1.37 -1.60 -7.17
CA ASN A 42 -0.01 -1.85 -7.64
C ASN A 42 0.10 -3.07 -8.55
N ASN A 43 -1.02 -3.70 -8.85
CA ASN A 43 -1.08 -4.86 -9.72
C ASN A 43 -0.15 -5.97 -9.23
N LEU A 44 -0.18 -6.21 -7.93
CA LEU A 44 0.66 -7.22 -7.30
C LEU A 44 0.00 -8.59 -7.39
N GLU A 45 0.82 -9.62 -7.46
CA GLU A 45 0.29 -10.98 -7.47
C GLU A 45 0.02 -11.48 -6.06
N SER A 46 0.71 -10.90 -5.08
CA SER A 46 0.53 -11.31 -3.69
C SER A 46 0.94 -10.15 -2.80
N GLY A 47 0.87 -10.34 -1.51
CA GLY A 47 1.28 -9.32 -0.55
C GLY A 47 2.78 -9.20 -0.36
N ALA A 48 3.58 -9.98 -1.10
CA ALA A 48 5.02 -9.95 -0.93
C ALA A 48 5.64 -8.74 -1.62
N LEU A 49 6.55 -8.09 -0.95
CA LEU A 49 7.27 -6.92 -1.47
C LEU A 49 8.75 -7.24 -1.60
N ARG A 50 9.40 -6.55 -2.52
CA ARG A 50 10.85 -6.66 -2.69
C ARG A 50 11.51 -5.35 -2.35
N ALA A 51 12.67 -5.41 -1.74
CA ALA A 51 13.45 -4.20 -1.47
C ALA A 51 13.79 -3.51 -2.79
N GLY A 52 13.61 -2.20 -2.84
CA GLY A 52 13.84 -1.41 -4.03
C GLY A 52 12.64 -1.30 -4.96
N GLN A 53 11.59 -2.03 -4.69
CA GLN A 53 10.36 -1.99 -5.46
C GLN A 53 9.63 -0.67 -5.21
N ARG A 54 8.98 -0.13 -6.25
CA ARG A 54 8.15 1.05 -6.08
C ARG A 54 6.74 0.62 -5.67
N LEU A 55 6.23 1.24 -4.63
CA LEU A 55 4.89 0.97 -4.14
C LEU A 55 4.07 2.25 -4.21
N ILE A 56 2.92 2.19 -4.86
CA ILE A 56 2.01 3.32 -4.97
C ILE A 56 0.97 3.20 -3.87
N VAL A 57 0.83 4.26 -3.10
CA VAL A 57 -0.06 4.30 -1.93
C VAL A 57 -0.98 5.50 -2.07
N PRO A 58 -2.28 5.36 -1.83
CA PRO A 58 -3.18 6.53 -1.87
C PRO A 58 -2.74 7.56 -0.85
N ALA A 59 -2.77 8.82 -1.27
CA ALA A 59 -2.33 9.96 -0.45
C ALA A 59 -3.51 10.68 0.16
N GLU A 60 -4.52 10.02 0.55
CA GLU A 60 -5.69 10.69 0.93
C GLU A 60 -5.83 11.11 2.35
#